data_0ee930ab881b3b0c656036bedef8cfcf
#
_entry.id   0ee930ab881b3b0c656036bedef8cfcf
#
_cell.length_a   1.000
_cell.length_b   1.000
_cell.length_c   1.000
_cell.angle_alpha   90.00
_cell.angle_beta   90.00
_cell.angle_gamma   90.00
#
_symmetry.space_group_name_H-M   'P 1'
#
loop_
_entity.id
_entity.type
_entity.pdbx_description
1 polymer ?
#
loop_
_entity_poly.entity_id
_entity_poly.type
_entity_poly.pdbx_seq_one_letter_code
_entity_poly.pdbx_strand_id
1 'polypeptide(L)'
;MDAVAELVESLPPGVVATDPATLDNYRHDWSRDTGAGTPVAVVRAEDAGQVQTAVRWAATYDVPVVPRGAGSGLSGGSSAVDGGIVLSLERMRAVEIDPDCQVAVVEPGAFNAEVKAASREHGLWYPPDPSSYEICSIGGNVATNAGGLCCVKYGVTTDYVLGLDVVLADGTLVTQHRPPALVATLPPIEQIS
;
A
#
# COMPACT_ATOMS: atom_id res chain seq x y z
N MET A 1 7.79 -31.20 1.55
CA MET A 1 6.51 -30.53 1.19
C MET A 1 6.91 -29.36 0.30
N ASP A 2 6.15 -29.07 -0.73
CA ASP A 2 6.43 -27.90 -1.57
C ASP A 2 6.13 -26.63 -0.73
N ALA A 3 7.10 -25.74 -0.60
CA ALA A 3 6.96 -24.54 0.22
C ALA A 3 5.75 -23.68 -0.21
N VAL A 4 5.50 -23.59 -1.53
CA VAL A 4 4.34 -22.85 -2.06
C VAL A 4 3.02 -23.52 -1.67
N ALA A 5 2.97 -24.86 -1.61
CA ALA A 5 1.78 -25.58 -1.16
C ALA A 5 1.45 -25.25 0.31
N GLU A 6 2.46 -25.12 1.18
CA GLU A 6 2.29 -24.70 2.57
C GLU A 6 1.74 -23.28 2.65
N LEU A 7 2.22 -22.34 1.83
CA LEU A 7 1.67 -20.98 1.76
C LEU A 7 0.18 -20.99 1.39
N VAL A 8 -0.19 -21.81 0.39
CA VAL A 8 -1.59 -21.96 -0.05
C VAL A 8 -2.47 -22.51 1.06
N GLU A 9 -1.97 -23.49 1.84
CA GLU A 9 -2.71 -24.09 2.96
C GLU A 9 -2.81 -23.18 4.19
N SER A 10 -1.83 -22.26 4.37
CA SER A 10 -1.79 -21.33 5.53
C SER A 10 -2.71 -20.14 5.42
N LEU A 11 -3.29 -19.89 4.24
CA LEU A 11 -4.14 -18.73 3.96
C LEU A 11 -5.52 -19.17 3.44
N PRO A 12 -6.55 -18.33 3.59
CA PRO A 12 -7.89 -18.67 3.09
C PRO A 12 -7.92 -18.98 1.59
N PRO A 13 -8.85 -19.82 1.13
CA PRO A 13 -9.02 -20.12 -0.29
C PRO A 13 -9.18 -18.85 -1.15
N GLY A 14 -8.42 -18.77 -2.25
CA GLY A 14 -8.48 -17.65 -3.19
C GLY A 14 -7.64 -16.42 -2.80
N VAL A 15 -6.93 -16.46 -1.66
CA VAL A 15 -5.94 -15.43 -1.29
C VAL A 15 -4.64 -15.64 -2.07
N VAL A 16 -4.18 -16.88 -2.18
CA VAL A 16 -2.95 -17.21 -2.93
C VAL A 16 -3.31 -17.70 -4.33
N ALA A 17 -2.67 -17.12 -5.33
CA ALA A 17 -2.75 -17.54 -6.72
C ALA A 17 -1.39 -18.01 -7.23
N THR A 18 -1.39 -19.16 -7.94
CA THR A 18 -0.18 -19.77 -8.54
C THR A 18 -0.35 -20.05 -10.02
N ASP A 19 -1.53 -19.72 -10.58
CA ASP A 19 -1.79 -19.93 -12.00
C ASP A 19 -1.00 -18.96 -12.87
N PRO A 20 -0.47 -19.39 -14.02
CA PRO A 20 0.42 -18.59 -14.85
C PRO A 20 -0.18 -17.26 -15.32
N ALA A 21 -1.49 -17.23 -15.59
CA ALA A 21 -2.15 -16.02 -16.08
C ALA A 21 -2.21 -14.94 -14.99
N THR A 22 -2.51 -15.32 -13.75
CA THR A 22 -2.47 -14.40 -12.61
C THR A 22 -1.03 -13.95 -12.34
N LEU A 23 -0.05 -14.86 -12.32
CA LEU A 23 1.35 -14.49 -12.10
C LEU A 23 1.83 -13.46 -13.13
N ASP A 24 1.50 -13.63 -14.41
CA ASP A 24 1.89 -12.72 -15.48
C ASP A 24 1.25 -11.31 -15.32
N ASN A 25 0.00 -11.24 -14.88
CA ASN A 25 -0.70 -9.97 -14.62
C ASN A 25 -0.05 -9.13 -13.50
N TYR A 26 0.66 -9.77 -12.57
CA TYR A 26 1.33 -9.07 -11.46
C TYR A 26 2.83 -8.88 -11.66
N ARG A 27 3.40 -9.33 -12.80
CA ARG A 27 4.84 -9.22 -13.06
C ARG A 27 5.32 -7.79 -13.14
N HIS A 28 4.59 -6.90 -13.80
CA HIS A 28 5.02 -5.55 -14.11
C HIS A 28 4.21 -4.50 -13.37
N ASP A 29 4.87 -3.44 -12.93
CA ASP A 29 4.21 -2.17 -12.68
C ASP A 29 4.14 -1.33 -13.97
N TRP A 30 3.79 -0.06 -13.87
CA TRP A 30 3.72 0.82 -15.05
C TRP A 30 5.07 1.20 -15.63
N SER A 31 6.20 0.92 -14.97
CA SER A 31 7.53 1.08 -15.55
C SER A 31 7.73 0.17 -16.76
N ARG A 32 6.99 -1.00 -16.78
CA ARG A 32 7.14 -2.05 -17.80
C ARG A 32 8.59 -2.50 -17.94
N ASP A 33 9.29 -2.59 -16.81
CA ASP A 33 10.67 -3.07 -16.79
C ASP A 33 10.76 -4.45 -17.42
N THR A 34 11.57 -4.56 -18.47
CA THR A 34 11.81 -5.83 -19.17
C THR A 34 12.62 -6.83 -18.32
N GLY A 35 13.26 -6.36 -17.25
CA GLY A 35 13.96 -7.16 -16.26
C GLY A 35 13.07 -7.76 -15.15
N ALA A 36 11.75 -7.49 -15.19
CA ALA A 36 10.84 -8.05 -14.21
C ALA A 36 10.83 -9.58 -14.23
N GLY A 37 11.02 -10.18 -13.05
CA GLY A 37 11.07 -11.62 -12.86
C GLY A 37 9.69 -12.29 -12.91
N THR A 38 9.66 -13.60 -12.68
CA THR A 38 8.43 -14.39 -12.56
C THR A 38 8.24 -14.78 -11.09
N PRO A 39 7.16 -14.34 -10.43
CA PRO A 39 6.90 -14.71 -9.06
C PRO A 39 6.44 -16.17 -8.98
N VAL A 40 6.65 -16.84 -7.86
CA VAL A 40 6.15 -18.20 -7.61
C VAL A 40 4.69 -18.19 -7.11
N ALA A 41 4.26 -17.09 -6.53
CA ALA A 41 2.87 -16.89 -6.10
C ALA A 41 2.53 -15.41 -6.02
N VAL A 42 1.23 -15.11 -6.11
CA VAL A 42 0.64 -13.81 -5.78
C VAL A 42 -0.26 -14.00 -4.56
N VAL A 43 0.02 -13.28 -3.48
CA VAL A 43 -0.82 -13.24 -2.28
C VAL A 43 -1.66 -11.98 -2.33
N ARG A 44 -2.98 -12.11 -2.41
CA ARG A 44 -3.94 -10.98 -2.41
C ARG A 44 -4.57 -10.85 -1.03
N ALA A 45 -3.82 -10.27 -0.11
CA ALA A 45 -4.21 -10.14 1.28
C ALA A 45 -5.45 -9.25 1.47
N GLU A 46 -6.30 -9.62 2.43
CA GLU A 46 -7.54 -8.92 2.78
C GLU A 46 -7.44 -8.25 4.16
N ASP A 47 -6.43 -8.62 4.95
CA ASP A 47 -6.16 -8.06 6.27
C ASP A 47 -4.68 -8.16 6.66
N ALA A 48 -4.31 -7.47 7.74
CA ALA A 48 -2.94 -7.46 8.26
C ALA A 48 -2.46 -8.84 8.75
N GLY A 49 -3.35 -9.71 9.22
CA GLY A 49 -3.00 -11.06 9.67
C GLY A 49 -2.54 -11.94 8.50
N GLN A 50 -3.19 -11.82 7.35
CA GLN A 50 -2.79 -12.51 6.13
C GLN A 50 -1.45 -11.97 5.61
N VAL A 51 -1.21 -10.65 5.68
CA VAL A 51 0.08 -10.03 5.38
C VAL A 51 1.17 -10.61 6.28
N GLN A 52 0.94 -10.66 7.60
CA GLN A 52 1.88 -11.24 8.57
C GLN A 52 2.19 -12.71 8.25
N THR A 53 1.17 -13.50 7.91
CA THR A 53 1.32 -14.93 7.56
C THR A 53 2.21 -15.10 6.33
N ALA A 54 1.94 -14.35 5.26
CA ALA A 54 2.73 -14.40 4.04
C ALA A 54 4.19 -13.96 4.27
N VAL A 55 4.42 -12.90 5.05
CA VAL A 55 5.78 -12.40 5.35
C VAL A 55 6.55 -13.41 6.22
N ARG A 56 5.93 -14.02 7.24
CA ARG A 56 6.58 -15.05 8.05
C ARG A 56 6.95 -16.29 7.25
N TRP A 57 6.06 -16.72 6.36
CA TRP A 57 6.35 -17.81 5.45
C TRP A 57 7.54 -17.47 4.56
N ALA A 58 7.55 -16.29 3.95
CA ALA A 58 8.63 -15.83 3.10
C ALA A 58 9.97 -15.76 3.84
N ALA A 59 9.97 -15.26 5.08
CA ALA A 59 11.16 -15.24 5.94
C ALA A 59 11.65 -16.66 6.29
N THR A 60 10.73 -17.61 6.49
CA THR A 60 11.08 -19.00 6.81
C THR A 60 11.78 -19.71 5.65
N TYR A 61 11.35 -19.42 4.42
CA TYR A 61 11.86 -20.09 3.21
C TYR A 61 12.87 -19.24 2.43
N ASP A 62 13.31 -18.09 2.97
CA ASP A 62 14.22 -17.14 2.31
C ASP A 62 13.70 -16.71 0.92
N VAL A 63 12.39 -16.47 0.82
CA VAL A 63 11.71 -16.08 -0.40
C VAL A 63 11.57 -14.55 -0.47
N PRO A 64 12.00 -13.89 -1.55
CA PRO A 64 11.80 -12.45 -1.71
C PRO A 64 10.32 -12.05 -1.71
N VAL A 65 10.00 -10.94 -1.04
CA VAL A 65 8.64 -10.36 -1.02
C VAL A 65 8.64 -9.03 -1.75
N VAL A 66 7.74 -8.90 -2.73
CA VAL A 66 7.49 -7.65 -3.44
C VAL A 66 6.12 -7.12 -3.03
N PRO A 67 6.03 -6.12 -2.14
CA PRO A 67 4.77 -5.48 -1.80
C PRO A 67 4.20 -4.73 -3.00
N ARG A 68 2.89 -4.85 -3.24
CA ARG A 68 2.23 -4.21 -4.36
C ARG A 68 0.91 -3.58 -3.91
N GLY A 69 0.80 -2.28 -4.13
CA GLY A 69 -0.47 -1.57 -4.10
C GLY A 69 -1.17 -1.66 -5.47
N ALA A 70 -1.51 -0.53 -6.05
CA ALA A 70 -2.15 -0.49 -7.38
C ALA A 70 -1.22 -0.80 -8.56
N GLY A 71 0.09 -0.89 -8.36
CA GLY A 71 1.07 -1.13 -9.42
C GLY A 71 1.23 0.01 -10.42
N SER A 72 0.78 1.22 -10.06
CA SER A 72 0.85 2.41 -10.93
C SER A 72 2.21 3.14 -10.88
N GLY A 73 3.19 2.61 -10.17
CA GLY A 73 4.54 3.16 -10.07
C GLY A 73 5.33 3.06 -11.38
N LEU A 74 6.26 4.01 -11.59
CA LEU A 74 7.07 4.12 -12.81
C LEU A 74 8.54 3.77 -12.57
N SER A 75 8.88 3.23 -11.39
CA SER A 75 10.28 2.97 -10.99
C SER A 75 10.59 1.48 -10.78
N GLY A 76 9.67 0.58 -11.12
CA GLY A 76 9.86 -0.86 -10.96
C GLY A 76 9.70 -1.38 -9.52
N GLY A 77 9.33 -0.52 -8.56
CA GLY A 77 9.30 -0.88 -7.14
C GLY A 77 8.28 -1.96 -6.76
N SER A 78 7.29 -2.23 -7.62
CA SER A 78 6.32 -3.31 -7.45
C SER A 78 6.36 -4.34 -8.59
N SER A 79 7.41 -4.32 -9.41
CA SER A 79 7.68 -5.36 -10.40
C SER A 79 8.20 -6.62 -9.71
N ALA A 80 7.73 -7.78 -10.17
CA ALA A 80 8.08 -9.06 -9.58
C ALA A 80 9.57 -9.39 -9.74
N VAL A 81 10.10 -10.21 -8.83
CA VAL A 81 11.43 -10.80 -8.91
C VAL A 81 11.30 -12.32 -9.06
N ASP A 82 12.29 -12.94 -9.74
CA ASP A 82 12.30 -14.39 -9.94
C ASP A 82 12.31 -15.12 -8.60
N GLY A 83 11.44 -16.11 -8.47
CA GLY A 83 11.33 -16.94 -7.28
C GLY A 83 10.71 -16.25 -6.06
N GLY A 84 10.37 -14.95 -6.16
CA GLY A 84 9.71 -14.21 -5.09
C GLY A 84 8.20 -14.36 -5.08
N ILE A 85 7.55 -13.80 -4.05
CA ILE A 85 6.10 -13.61 -4.04
C ILE A 85 5.74 -12.14 -4.27
N VAL A 86 4.63 -11.88 -4.97
CA VAL A 86 3.99 -10.56 -4.99
C VAL A 86 2.93 -10.54 -3.90
N LEU A 87 3.09 -9.64 -2.94
CA LEU A 87 2.14 -9.41 -1.86
C LEU A 87 1.26 -8.21 -2.20
N SER A 88 0.10 -8.47 -2.81
CA SER A 88 -0.87 -7.46 -3.22
C SER A 88 -1.75 -7.05 -2.05
N LEU A 89 -1.87 -5.74 -1.85
CA LEU A 89 -2.71 -5.11 -0.83
C LEU A 89 -3.99 -4.52 -1.43
N GLU A 90 -4.29 -4.81 -2.70
CA GLU A 90 -5.41 -4.22 -3.45
C GLU A 90 -6.80 -4.49 -2.87
N ARG A 91 -6.93 -5.56 -2.05
CA ARG A 91 -8.20 -5.93 -1.41
C ARG A 91 -8.44 -5.22 -0.07
N MET A 92 -7.40 -4.65 0.53
CA MET A 92 -7.47 -3.88 1.77
C MET A 92 -7.83 -2.43 1.42
N ARG A 93 -9.13 -2.08 1.42
CA ARG A 93 -9.63 -0.81 0.86
C ARG A 93 -10.54 0.00 1.78
N ALA A 94 -10.64 -0.35 3.05
CA ALA A 94 -11.45 0.40 3.99
C ALA A 94 -10.96 1.85 4.13
N VAL A 95 -11.90 2.78 4.22
CA VAL A 95 -11.68 4.20 4.47
C VAL A 95 -12.67 4.65 5.53
N GLU A 96 -12.17 5.06 6.69
CA GLU A 96 -12.95 5.59 7.78
C GLU A 96 -12.55 7.02 8.06
N ILE A 97 -13.51 7.95 8.10
CA ILE A 97 -13.28 9.37 8.36
C ILE A 97 -13.77 9.71 9.76
N ASP A 98 -12.90 10.26 10.58
CA ASP A 98 -13.24 10.95 11.82
C ASP A 98 -13.30 12.46 11.54
N PRO A 99 -14.49 13.04 11.34
CA PRO A 99 -14.62 14.46 11.01
C PRO A 99 -14.30 15.38 12.18
N ASP A 100 -14.47 14.93 13.41
CA ASP A 100 -14.20 15.72 14.61
C ASP A 100 -12.68 15.89 14.82
N CYS A 101 -11.92 14.83 14.60
CA CYS A 101 -10.45 14.85 14.66
C CYS A 101 -9.80 15.26 13.33
N GLN A 102 -10.58 15.35 12.25
CA GLN A 102 -10.10 15.57 10.88
C GLN A 102 -9.04 14.54 10.44
N VAL A 103 -9.29 13.28 10.77
CA VAL A 103 -8.39 12.15 10.48
C VAL A 103 -9.10 11.13 9.62
N ALA A 104 -8.36 10.51 8.70
CA ALA A 104 -8.77 9.33 7.96
C ALA A 104 -7.94 8.13 8.41
N VAL A 105 -8.60 7.02 8.76
CA VAL A 105 -7.98 5.69 8.90
C VAL A 105 -8.21 4.96 7.59
N VAL A 106 -7.13 4.59 6.92
CA VAL A 106 -7.19 4.13 5.53
C VAL A 106 -6.37 2.87 5.36
N GLU A 107 -6.95 1.84 4.77
CA GLU A 107 -6.23 0.65 4.35
C GLU A 107 -5.37 0.92 3.10
N PRO A 108 -4.22 0.23 2.97
CA PRO A 108 -3.19 0.54 1.98
C PRO A 108 -3.62 0.39 0.51
N GLY A 109 -4.63 -0.45 0.23
CA GLY A 109 -5.16 -0.69 -1.12
C GLY A 109 -6.21 0.34 -1.56
N ALA A 110 -6.73 1.18 -0.67
CA ALA A 110 -7.68 2.23 -1.02
C ALA A 110 -7.05 3.22 -2.01
N PHE A 111 -7.82 3.67 -3.00
CA PHE A 111 -7.33 4.67 -3.94
C PHE A 111 -7.33 6.08 -3.34
N ASN A 112 -6.38 6.90 -3.77
CA ASN A 112 -6.34 8.30 -3.38
C ASN A 112 -7.67 9.03 -3.66
N ALA A 113 -8.29 8.73 -4.80
CA ALA A 113 -9.61 9.28 -5.17
C ALA A 113 -10.73 8.89 -4.19
N GLU A 114 -10.69 7.67 -3.63
CA GLU A 114 -11.67 7.20 -2.65
C GLU A 114 -11.55 8.00 -1.34
N VAL A 115 -10.33 8.21 -0.86
CA VAL A 115 -10.09 9.04 0.33
C VAL A 115 -10.54 10.48 0.11
N LYS A 116 -10.26 11.06 -1.08
CA LYS A 116 -10.75 12.39 -1.44
C LYS A 116 -12.28 12.47 -1.49
N ALA A 117 -12.94 11.45 -2.03
CA ALA A 117 -14.39 11.39 -2.08
C ALA A 117 -15.00 11.28 -0.67
N ALA A 118 -14.53 10.35 0.14
CA ALA A 118 -14.98 10.16 1.53
C ALA A 118 -14.78 11.42 2.37
N SER A 119 -13.62 12.08 2.26
CA SER A 119 -13.34 13.34 2.98
C SER A 119 -14.34 14.44 2.61
N ARG A 120 -14.71 14.58 1.33
CA ARG A 120 -15.66 15.62 0.86
C ARG A 120 -17.05 15.45 1.43
N GLU A 121 -17.50 14.24 1.72
CA GLU A 121 -18.80 13.97 2.35
C GLU A 121 -18.92 14.62 3.74
N HIS A 122 -17.77 14.86 4.40
CA HIS A 122 -17.66 15.53 5.69
C HIS A 122 -17.20 16.99 5.60
N GLY A 123 -17.15 17.57 4.38
CA GLY A 123 -16.64 18.92 4.19
C GLY A 123 -15.12 19.07 4.37
N LEU A 124 -14.39 17.96 4.40
CA LEU A 124 -12.94 17.90 4.53
C LEU A 124 -12.28 17.73 3.16
N TRP A 125 -10.95 17.91 3.13
CA TRP A 125 -10.17 17.78 1.92
C TRP A 125 -8.86 17.06 2.20
N TYR A 126 -8.53 16.04 1.37
CA TYR A 126 -7.24 15.35 1.38
C TYR A 126 -6.33 15.96 0.30
N PRO A 127 -5.28 16.74 0.69
CA PRO A 127 -4.50 17.54 -0.25
C PRO A 127 -3.63 16.78 -1.25
N PRO A 128 -2.91 15.69 -0.90
CA PRO A 128 -2.03 15.01 -1.86
C PRO A 128 -2.75 14.63 -3.15
N ASP A 129 -2.23 15.12 -4.29
CA ASP A 129 -2.88 14.99 -5.61
C ASP A 129 -1.91 14.51 -6.70
N PRO A 130 -1.29 13.31 -6.56
CA PRO A 130 -0.49 12.77 -7.64
C PRO A 130 -1.31 12.71 -8.93
N SER A 131 -0.66 12.89 -10.08
CA SER A 131 -1.37 12.85 -11.39
C SER A 131 -2.12 11.53 -11.62
N SER A 132 -1.72 10.48 -10.91
CA SER A 132 -2.36 9.15 -10.89
C SER A 132 -3.41 8.97 -9.78
N TYR A 133 -3.93 10.04 -9.16
CA TYR A 133 -4.78 9.97 -7.96
C TYR A 133 -6.02 9.07 -8.11
N GLU A 134 -6.53 8.90 -9.32
CA GLU A 134 -7.68 8.03 -9.61
C GLU A 134 -7.35 6.54 -9.53
N ILE A 135 -6.07 6.16 -9.67
CA ILE A 135 -5.64 4.78 -9.85
C ILE A 135 -4.51 4.36 -8.92
N CYS A 136 -3.89 5.28 -8.19
CA CYS A 136 -2.86 4.96 -7.21
C CYS A 136 -3.46 4.66 -5.84
N SER A 137 -2.83 3.72 -5.12
CA SER A 137 -3.25 3.35 -3.77
C SER A 137 -2.54 4.18 -2.70
N ILE A 138 -3.18 4.35 -1.55
CA ILE A 138 -2.62 5.10 -0.41
C ILE A 138 -1.33 4.47 0.11
N GLY A 139 -1.25 3.14 0.23
CA GLY A 139 -0.01 2.47 0.62
C GLY A 139 1.13 2.72 -0.38
N GLY A 140 0.83 2.75 -1.68
CA GLY A 140 1.78 3.14 -2.72
C GLY A 140 2.22 4.60 -2.60
N ASN A 141 1.28 5.51 -2.31
CA ASN A 141 1.59 6.93 -2.10
C ASN A 141 2.50 7.13 -0.88
N VAL A 142 2.27 6.40 0.20
CA VAL A 142 3.13 6.42 1.40
C VAL A 142 4.53 5.89 1.08
N ALA A 143 4.62 4.73 0.42
CA ALA A 143 5.89 4.08 0.10
C ALA A 143 6.80 4.93 -0.80
N THR A 144 6.21 5.72 -1.71
CA THR A 144 6.95 6.56 -2.66
C THR A 144 6.99 8.04 -2.28
N ASN A 145 6.36 8.42 -1.17
CA ASN A 145 6.12 9.81 -0.78
C ASN A 145 5.53 10.62 -1.94
N ALA A 146 4.41 10.15 -2.49
CA ALA A 146 3.82 10.73 -3.69
C ALA A 146 3.45 12.20 -3.48
N GLY A 147 3.91 13.05 -4.40
CA GLY A 147 3.51 14.44 -4.54
C GLY A 147 2.61 14.62 -5.76
N GLY A 148 2.22 15.86 -6.04
CA GLY A 148 1.35 16.19 -7.17
C GLY A 148 1.44 17.67 -7.56
N LEU A 149 0.47 18.14 -8.33
CA LEU A 149 0.47 19.51 -8.89
C LEU A 149 0.47 20.58 -7.78
N CYS A 150 -0.18 20.30 -6.66
CA CYS A 150 -0.34 21.24 -5.55
C CYS A 150 0.73 21.07 -4.45
N CYS A 151 1.69 20.14 -4.61
CA CYS A 151 2.62 19.78 -3.53
C CYS A 151 3.55 20.91 -3.08
N VAL A 152 3.86 21.88 -3.95
CA VAL A 152 4.67 23.06 -3.58
C VAL A 152 3.97 23.90 -2.51
N LYS A 153 2.63 23.97 -2.56
CA LYS A 153 1.84 24.75 -1.60
C LYS A 153 1.40 23.91 -0.39
N TYR A 154 0.97 22.69 -0.63
CA TYR A 154 0.26 21.89 0.37
C TYR A 154 1.08 20.71 0.89
N GLY A 155 2.28 20.48 0.37
CA GLY A 155 3.12 19.36 0.79
C GLY A 155 2.82 18.07 0.04
N VAL A 156 3.45 16.99 0.48
CA VAL A 156 3.42 15.66 -0.12
C VAL A 156 2.80 14.65 0.85
N THR A 157 2.69 13.38 0.46
CA THR A 157 2.02 12.34 1.26
C THR A 157 2.56 12.25 2.68
N THR A 158 3.90 12.31 2.88
CA THR A 158 4.52 12.25 4.22
C THR A 158 3.99 13.32 5.16
N ASP A 159 3.64 14.51 4.67
CA ASP A 159 3.18 15.62 5.51
C ASP A 159 1.82 15.32 6.16
N TYR A 160 1.05 14.40 5.59
CA TYR A 160 -0.31 14.01 6.03
C TYR A 160 -0.36 12.68 6.77
N VAL A 161 0.72 11.91 6.83
CA VAL A 161 0.74 10.64 7.56
C VAL A 161 0.95 10.92 9.05
N LEU A 162 -0.04 10.57 9.86
CA LEU A 162 -0.01 10.71 11.32
C LEU A 162 0.40 9.43 12.03
N GLY A 163 0.16 8.29 11.43
CA GLY A 163 0.52 6.99 11.96
C GLY A 163 0.48 5.92 10.87
N LEU A 164 1.16 4.82 11.13
CA LEU A 164 1.23 3.65 10.26
C LEU A 164 1.20 2.37 11.08
N ASP A 165 0.44 1.39 10.60
CA ASP A 165 0.62 0.00 10.97
C ASP A 165 1.53 -0.68 9.94
N VAL A 166 2.66 -1.21 10.38
CA VAL A 166 3.70 -1.77 9.51
C VAL A 166 3.99 -3.22 9.89
N VAL A 167 3.92 -4.11 8.92
CA VAL A 167 4.42 -5.48 9.07
C VAL A 167 5.90 -5.50 8.71
N LEU A 168 6.74 -5.83 9.68
CA LEU A 168 8.20 -5.95 9.51
C LEU A 168 8.57 -7.25 8.78
N ALA A 169 9.85 -7.36 8.38
CA ALA A 169 10.35 -8.52 7.64
C ALA A 169 10.25 -9.86 8.39
N ASP A 170 10.14 -9.84 9.71
CA ASP A 170 9.89 -11.02 10.55
C ASP A 170 8.40 -11.32 10.75
N GLY A 171 7.50 -10.54 10.13
CA GLY A 171 6.05 -10.64 10.28
C GLY A 171 5.52 -10.00 11.57
N THR A 172 6.33 -9.23 12.30
CA THR A 172 5.85 -8.47 13.47
C THR A 172 5.05 -7.24 12.99
N LEU A 173 3.84 -7.06 13.53
CA LEU A 173 3.06 -5.85 13.31
C LEU A 173 3.48 -4.79 14.35
N VAL A 174 3.86 -3.62 13.88
CA VAL A 174 4.19 -2.47 14.72
C VAL A 174 3.37 -1.25 14.32
N THR A 175 2.86 -0.53 15.31
CA THR A 175 2.17 0.75 15.11
C THR A 175 3.14 1.89 15.39
N GLN A 176 3.30 2.79 14.43
CA GLN A 176 4.13 3.97 14.54
C GLN A 176 3.26 5.22 14.47
N HIS A 177 3.49 6.17 15.36
CA HIS A 177 2.80 7.46 15.36
C HIS A 177 3.80 8.60 15.19
N ARG A 178 3.39 9.64 14.47
CA ARG A 178 4.15 10.87 14.38
C ARG A 178 4.17 11.54 15.76
N PRO A 179 5.33 12.03 16.24
CA PRO A 179 5.38 12.79 17.49
C PRO A 179 4.48 14.03 17.45
N PRO A 180 3.74 14.36 18.53
CA PRO A 180 2.80 15.50 18.55
C PRO A 180 3.40 16.84 18.14
N ALA A 181 4.67 17.06 18.44
CA ALA A 181 5.39 18.30 18.06
C ALA A 181 5.53 18.51 16.55
N LEU A 182 5.49 17.41 15.75
CA LEU A 182 5.54 17.49 14.30
C LEU A 182 4.15 17.71 13.68
N VAL A 183 3.10 17.31 14.37
CA VAL A 183 1.71 17.55 13.93
C VAL A 183 1.35 19.03 14.07
N ALA A 184 1.83 19.70 15.11
CA ALA A 184 1.54 21.11 15.41
C ALA A 184 2.19 22.11 14.43
N THR A 185 3.05 21.66 13.52
CA THR A 185 3.74 22.54 12.56
C THR A 185 3.04 22.67 11.21
N LEU A 186 1.98 21.90 10.95
CA LEU A 186 1.17 22.08 9.76
C LEU A 186 0.30 23.33 9.93
N PRO A 187 0.38 24.32 9.03
CA PRO A 187 -0.44 25.51 9.14
C PRO A 187 -1.92 25.13 9.01
N PRO A 188 -2.81 25.73 9.82
CA PRO A 188 -4.24 25.54 9.65
C PRO A 188 -4.66 25.98 8.23
N ILE A 189 -5.57 25.23 7.62
CA ILE A 189 -6.06 25.45 6.25
C ILE A 189 -6.57 26.88 6.03
N GLU A 190 -7.07 27.53 7.08
CA GLU A 190 -7.58 28.92 7.06
C GLU A 190 -6.51 29.98 6.78
N GLN A 191 -5.22 29.65 6.86
CA GLN A 191 -4.12 30.60 6.60
C GLN A 191 -3.60 30.54 5.15
N ILE A 192 -4.27 29.77 4.27
CA ILE A 192 -3.84 29.55 2.89
C ILE A 192 -4.84 30.19 1.89
N SER A 193 -5.44 31.31 2.26
CA SER A 193 -6.28 32.13 1.35
C SER A 193 -5.46 33.18 0.59
#